data_dfc5931d11d1069f3f9f936bc493639b
#
_entry.id   dfc5931d11d1069f3f9f936bc493639b
#
_cell.length_a   1.000
_cell.length_b   1.000
_cell.length_c   1.000
_cell.angle_alpha   90.00
_cell.angle_beta   90.00
_cell.angle_gamma   90.00
#
_symmetry.space_group_name_H-M   'P 1'
#
loop_
_entity.id
_entity.type
_entity.pdbx_description
1 polymer ?
#
loop_
_entity_poly.entity_id
_entity_poly.type
_entity_poly.pdbx_seq_one_letter_code
_entity_poly.pdbx_strand_id
1 'polypeptide(L)'
;ALGARRARGRLLVDGLMGGQPAPLLLRGLHVAIVDEADGVLIDEARTPLILSGGDGAAEEPELYGEALALVGGLGTGLDYRMIPAERSLHLTPRGRVRLAALADGRGGLWAVRRAREELAEQALSAQHWYHRGAQYVVAEGKVQIVDEFTGRIMPDRSWERGLHQMVEAKEAVEITGRRRTLSRITYQRFFRRYFHLCGMTGTAAEVAGELRWVFGLRVARVPTHHPLRRRNTGVRVVADAEAKWAAVVREAAAAVAQRRAVLVGTCSVAASQILGERLAAAGLAAEVLNAERHAEEAGIVAQAGEAGRVTVATNMAGRGTDIKLTADVREVGGLHVILTEFHESPRIDRQLFGRGGRQGDPGSYVAIVALDDEIFTRFVPATWLASLRGMAAAHGEVLPDHLGRWVRWWAQAAAERLNASTRRNTLSNDENTERMLSFSGRG
;
A
#
# COMPACT_ATOMS: atom_id res chain seq x y z
N ALA A 1 -19.49 13.05 -2.50
CA ALA A 1 -19.31 14.47 -2.91
C ALA A 1 -19.28 14.64 -4.42
N LEU A 2 -18.61 13.76 -5.16
CA LEU A 2 -18.64 13.73 -6.64
C LEU A 2 -20.03 13.37 -7.17
N GLY A 3 -20.70 12.41 -6.53
CA GLY A 3 -22.10 12.11 -6.75
C GLY A 3 -23.03 13.30 -6.42
N ALA A 4 -22.71 14.07 -5.37
CA ALA A 4 -23.49 15.24 -4.99
C ALA A 4 -23.39 16.42 -5.97
N ARG A 5 -22.25 16.63 -6.66
CA ARG A 5 -22.14 17.65 -7.73
C ARG A 5 -22.93 17.27 -8.98
N ARG A 6 -22.85 16.00 -9.37
CA ARG A 6 -23.63 15.48 -10.51
C ARG A 6 -25.12 15.41 -10.17
N ALA A 7 -25.45 15.06 -8.92
CA ALA A 7 -26.82 15.15 -8.40
C ALA A 7 -27.32 16.59 -8.35
N ARG A 8 -26.50 17.59 -7.95
CA ARG A 8 -26.89 19.01 -8.02
C ARG A 8 -27.11 19.48 -9.46
N GLY A 9 -26.28 19.10 -10.41
CA GLY A 9 -26.50 19.40 -11.83
C GLY A 9 -27.77 18.74 -12.36
N ARG A 10 -28.02 17.47 -12.03
CA ARG A 10 -29.28 16.79 -12.35
C ARG A 10 -30.47 17.39 -11.61
N LEU A 11 -30.33 17.67 -10.32
CA LEU A 11 -31.36 18.32 -9.51
C LEU A 11 -31.81 19.71 -10.09
N LEU A 12 -30.84 20.48 -10.62
CA LEU A 12 -31.15 21.72 -11.31
C LEU A 12 -31.88 21.48 -12.65
N VAL A 13 -31.42 20.48 -13.42
CA VAL A 13 -32.05 20.12 -14.69
C VAL A 13 -33.40 19.44 -14.48
N ASP A 14 -33.47 18.47 -13.55
CA ASP A 14 -34.70 17.75 -13.22
C ASP A 14 -35.72 18.68 -12.55
N GLY A 15 -35.29 19.64 -11.73
CA GLY A 15 -36.15 20.69 -11.16
C GLY A 15 -36.68 21.67 -12.21
N LEU A 16 -35.87 21.98 -13.23
CA LEU A 16 -36.30 22.79 -14.37
C LEU A 16 -37.24 22.02 -15.32
N MET A 17 -37.14 20.68 -15.33
CA MET A 17 -37.95 19.77 -16.19
C MET A 17 -39.15 19.17 -15.43
N GLY A 18 -39.44 19.60 -14.20
CA GLY A 18 -40.59 19.18 -13.40
C GLY A 18 -40.46 17.76 -12.77
N GLY A 19 -39.28 17.18 -12.76
CA GLY A 19 -39.02 15.90 -12.10
C GLY A 19 -38.75 16.04 -10.60
N GLN A 20 -39.19 15.05 -9.79
CA GLN A 20 -38.81 15.01 -8.38
C GLN A 20 -37.30 14.65 -8.25
N PRO A 21 -36.52 15.46 -7.52
CA PRO A 21 -35.11 15.17 -7.34
C PRO A 21 -34.89 13.90 -6.51
N ALA A 22 -34.01 12.99 -6.99
CA ALA A 22 -33.62 11.84 -6.21
C ALA A 22 -33.04 12.25 -4.85
N PRO A 23 -33.41 11.59 -3.74
CA PRO A 23 -32.93 11.95 -2.42
C PRO A 23 -31.40 11.83 -2.34
N LEU A 24 -30.74 12.91 -1.91
CA LEU A 24 -29.30 12.90 -1.68
C LEU A 24 -28.98 12.08 -0.42
N LEU A 25 -28.10 11.09 -0.53
CA LEU A 25 -27.59 10.35 0.62
C LEU A 25 -26.89 11.28 1.63
N LEU A 26 -26.10 12.23 1.13
CA LEU A 26 -25.45 13.27 1.91
C LEU A 26 -26.12 14.62 1.63
N ARG A 27 -26.82 15.17 2.62
CA ARG A 27 -27.51 16.47 2.51
C ARG A 27 -26.55 17.66 2.43
N GLY A 28 -25.30 17.47 2.91
CA GLY A 28 -24.22 18.45 2.86
C GLY A 28 -22.98 17.94 3.57
N LEU A 29 -21.86 18.66 3.39
CA LEU A 29 -20.58 18.33 4.03
C LEU A 29 -20.40 19.19 5.29
N HIS A 30 -21.22 18.93 6.32
CA HIS A 30 -21.21 19.75 7.54
C HIS A 30 -20.15 19.29 8.53
N VAL A 31 -20.18 18.04 8.97
CA VAL A 31 -19.24 17.47 9.94
C VAL A 31 -18.66 16.20 9.41
N ALA A 32 -17.34 16.01 9.54
CA ALA A 32 -16.67 14.72 9.36
C ALA A 32 -15.82 14.41 10.60
N ILE A 33 -16.02 13.22 11.15
CA ILE A 33 -15.16 12.62 12.17
C ILE A 33 -14.47 11.45 11.51
N VAL A 34 -13.14 11.55 11.33
CA VAL A 34 -12.34 10.57 10.61
C VAL A 34 -11.63 9.68 11.62
N ASP A 35 -12.02 8.41 11.66
CA ASP A 35 -11.28 7.41 12.42
C ASP A 35 -10.05 6.99 11.64
N GLU A 36 -8.97 6.62 12.33
CA GLU A 36 -7.66 6.35 11.74
C GLU A 36 -7.23 7.47 10.78
N ALA A 37 -7.36 8.71 11.24
CA ALA A 37 -7.25 9.92 10.43
C ALA A 37 -5.94 10.06 9.67
N ASP A 38 -4.84 9.53 10.17
CA ASP A 38 -3.55 9.51 9.48
C ASP A 38 -3.55 8.59 8.25
N GLY A 39 -4.22 7.45 8.31
CA GLY A 39 -4.41 6.59 7.14
C GLY A 39 -5.18 7.30 6.04
N VAL A 40 -6.34 7.84 6.37
CA VAL A 40 -7.25 8.47 5.39
C VAL A 40 -6.72 9.81 4.87
N LEU A 41 -6.24 10.68 5.77
CA LEU A 41 -5.86 12.05 5.40
C LEU A 41 -4.42 12.18 4.88
N ILE A 42 -3.56 11.20 5.17
CA ILE A 42 -2.15 11.22 4.78
C ILE A 42 -1.82 10.07 3.82
N ASP A 43 -2.03 8.80 4.21
CA ASP A 43 -1.57 7.67 3.38
C ASP A 43 -2.36 7.52 2.09
N GLU A 44 -3.67 7.53 2.16
CA GLU A 44 -4.54 7.47 0.98
C GLU A 44 -4.51 8.76 0.16
N ALA A 45 -4.08 9.88 0.74
CA ALA A 45 -4.05 11.18 0.06
C ALA A 45 -2.94 11.32 -1.01
N ARG A 46 -2.18 10.26 -1.29
CA ARG A 46 -1.24 10.17 -2.43
C ARG A 46 -1.97 10.06 -3.76
N THR A 47 -3.13 9.43 -3.77
CA THR A 47 -3.96 9.23 -4.95
C THR A 47 -5.26 10.02 -4.85
N PRO A 48 -5.79 10.54 -5.95
CA PRO A 48 -7.08 11.22 -5.92
C PRO A 48 -8.24 10.23 -5.79
N LEU A 49 -9.39 10.73 -5.33
CA LEU A 49 -10.66 10.07 -5.46
C LEU A 49 -11.13 10.20 -6.92
N ILE A 50 -11.36 9.09 -7.58
CA ILE A 50 -11.75 9.03 -8.99
C ILE A 50 -13.15 8.42 -9.09
N LEU A 51 -14.02 9.08 -9.82
CA LEU A 51 -15.28 8.51 -10.25
C LEU A 51 -15.12 8.10 -11.71
N SER A 52 -15.12 6.81 -11.97
CA SER A 52 -15.10 6.25 -13.31
C SER A 52 -16.52 5.87 -13.74
N GLY A 53 -16.79 5.88 -15.03
CA GLY A 53 -18.05 5.42 -15.60
C GLY A 53 -17.83 4.98 -17.05
N GLY A 54 -18.73 4.13 -17.51
CA GLY A 54 -18.74 3.57 -18.86
C GLY A 54 -18.20 2.15 -18.88
N ASP A 55 -19.02 1.26 -19.38
CA ASP A 55 -18.62 -0.06 -19.85
C ASP A 55 -18.13 0.14 -21.29
N GLY A 56 -16.92 0.71 -21.44
CA GLY A 56 -16.27 0.70 -22.75
C GLY A 56 -15.99 -0.76 -23.10
N ALA A 57 -16.42 -1.22 -24.26
CA ALA A 57 -15.91 -2.47 -24.82
C ALA A 57 -14.38 -2.43 -24.80
N ALA A 58 -13.73 -3.55 -24.52
CA ALA A 58 -12.27 -3.64 -24.55
C ALA A 58 -11.83 -3.21 -25.97
N GLU A 59 -11.25 -1.99 -26.07
CA GLU A 59 -10.64 -1.55 -27.32
C GLU A 59 -9.39 -2.40 -27.52
N GLU A 60 -9.41 -3.28 -28.52
CA GLU A 60 -8.27 -4.09 -29.00
C GLU A 60 -7.50 -4.84 -27.88
N PRO A 61 -8.06 -5.96 -27.33
CA PRO A 61 -7.35 -6.76 -26.33
C PRO A 61 -5.96 -7.22 -26.80
N GLU A 62 -5.80 -7.46 -28.10
CA GLU A 62 -4.56 -7.89 -28.74
C GLU A 62 -3.43 -6.86 -28.59
N LEU A 63 -3.76 -5.58 -28.53
CA LEU A 63 -2.79 -4.48 -28.39
C LEU A 63 -1.94 -4.60 -27.11
N TYR A 64 -2.54 -5.02 -26.01
CA TYR A 64 -1.82 -5.16 -24.72
C TYR A 64 -0.89 -6.37 -24.72
N GLY A 65 -1.31 -7.48 -25.33
CA GLY A 65 -0.46 -8.65 -25.53
C GLY A 65 0.74 -8.36 -26.43
N GLU A 66 0.49 -7.61 -27.54
CA GLU A 66 1.55 -7.14 -28.42
C GLU A 66 2.55 -6.22 -27.71
N ALA A 67 2.06 -5.30 -26.87
CA ALA A 67 2.92 -4.40 -26.11
C ALA A 67 3.84 -5.16 -25.17
N LEU A 68 3.33 -6.16 -24.43
CA LEU A 68 4.12 -7.02 -23.57
C LEU A 68 5.19 -7.81 -24.33
N ALA A 69 4.83 -8.32 -25.52
CA ALA A 69 5.77 -9.05 -26.38
C ALA A 69 6.88 -8.14 -26.93
N LEU A 70 6.54 -6.93 -27.39
CA LEU A 70 7.49 -5.98 -27.96
C LEU A 70 8.52 -5.50 -26.92
N VAL A 71 8.11 -5.23 -25.70
CA VAL A 71 9.03 -4.75 -24.66
C VAL A 71 9.99 -5.82 -24.19
N GLY A 72 9.68 -7.11 -24.38
CA GLY A 72 10.62 -8.21 -24.15
C GLY A 72 11.92 -8.12 -24.98
N GLY A 73 11.89 -7.35 -26.10
CA GLY A 73 13.07 -7.05 -26.92
C GLY A 73 13.92 -5.87 -26.41
N LEU A 74 13.53 -5.18 -25.32
CA LEU A 74 14.25 -4.01 -24.79
C LEU A 74 15.14 -4.40 -23.60
N GLY A 75 16.35 -3.85 -23.56
CA GLY A 75 17.33 -4.11 -22.51
C GLY A 75 17.33 -3.06 -21.40
N THR A 76 17.29 -3.55 -20.14
CA THR A 76 17.41 -2.67 -18.95
C THR A 76 18.75 -1.93 -18.94
N GLY A 77 18.71 -0.65 -18.57
CA GLY A 77 19.89 0.24 -18.51
C GLY A 77 20.33 0.80 -19.86
N LEU A 78 20.04 0.10 -20.95
CA LEU A 78 20.37 0.55 -22.31
C LEU A 78 19.18 1.23 -22.99
N ASP A 79 18.05 0.52 -23.06
CA ASP A 79 16.87 0.97 -23.78
C ASP A 79 15.85 1.67 -22.87
N TYR A 80 15.85 1.33 -21.58
CA TYR A 80 15.07 2.03 -20.56
C TYR A 80 15.81 2.11 -19.24
N ARG A 81 15.47 3.10 -18.43
CA ARG A 81 15.98 3.31 -17.08
C ARG A 81 14.86 3.14 -16.07
N MET A 82 15.14 2.40 -15.02
CA MET A 82 14.25 2.23 -13.88
C MET A 82 14.66 3.19 -12.77
N ILE A 83 13.67 3.84 -12.15
CA ILE A 83 13.85 4.68 -10.95
C ILE A 83 13.09 3.99 -9.81
N PRO A 84 13.75 3.10 -9.05
CA PRO A 84 13.08 2.28 -8.03
C PRO A 84 12.36 3.12 -6.98
N ALA A 85 12.96 4.23 -6.54
CA ALA A 85 12.39 5.11 -5.53
C ALA A 85 11.00 5.63 -5.93
N GLU A 86 10.79 5.95 -7.20
CA GLU A 86 9.54 6.49 -7.74
C GLU A 86 8.62 5.42 -8.33
N ARG A 87 9.08 4.15 -8.39
CA ARG A 87 8.44 3.09 -9.18
C ARG A 87 8.11 3.57 -10.60
N SER A 88 9.01 4.34 -11.18
CA SER A 88 8.86 4.89 -12.53
C SER A 88 9.90 4.31 -13.48
N LEU A 89 9.59 4.42 -14.76
CA LEU A 89 10.40 3.86 -15.82
C LEU A 89 10.33 4.79 -17.03
N HIS A 90 11.48 5.04 -17.66
CA HIS A 90 11.55 5.93 -18.80
C HIS A 90 12.40 5.33 -19.92
N LEU A 91 11.89 5.40 -21.15
CA LEU A 91 12.62 5.02 -22.34
C LEU A 91 13.79 5.97 -22.59
N THR A 92 14.98 5.42 -22.86
CA THR A 92 16.13 6.18 -23.31
C THR A 92 15.95 6.63 -24.78
N PRO A 93 16.74 7.60 -25.28
CA PRO A 93 16.74 7.92 -26.71
C PRO A 93 16.99 6.69 -27.61
N ARG A 94 17.91 5.79 -27.18
CA ARG A 94 18.18 4.53 -27.86
C ARG A 94 16.96 3.59 -27.83
N GLY A 95 16.33 3.46 -26.67
CA GLY A 95 15.14 2.62 -26.51
C GLY A 95 13.98 3.08 -27.37
N ARG A 96 13.78 4.38 -27.53
CA ARG A 96 12.76 4.94 -28.44
C ARG A 96 13.01 4.56 -29.89
N VAL A 97 14.28 4.63 -30.35
CA VAL A 97 14.66 4.22 -31.72
C VAL A 97 14.43 2.71 -31.89
N ARG A 98 14.88 1.90 -30.92
CA ARG A 98 14.69 0.45 -30.96
C ARG A 98 13.22 0.04 -30.94
N LEU A 99 12.42 0.67 -30.07
CA LEU A 99 10.97 0.47 -30.03
C LEU A 99 10.31 0.85 -31.36
N ALA A 100 10.75 1.93 -32.00
CA ALA A 100 10.26 2.31 -33.31
C ALA A 100 10.54 1.25 -34.36
N ALA A 101 11.74 0.67 -34.37
CA ALA A 101 12.12 -0.40 -35.28
C ALA A 101 11.34 -1.71 -35.01
N LEU A 102 11.10 -2.07 -33.73
CA LEU A 102 10.29 -3.24 -33.35
C LEU A 102 8.81 -3.08 -33.72
N ALA A 103 8.31 -1.86 -33.76
CA ALA A 103 6.93 -1.53 -34.11
C ALA A 103 6.76 -1.21 -35.60
N ASP A 104 7.82 -1.30 -36.41
CA ASP A 104 7.75 -1.00 -37.83
C ASP A 104 6.77 -1.93 -38.58
N GLY A 105 6.03 -1.36 -39.51
CA GLY A 105 4.98 -2.08 -40.24
C GLY A 105 3.67 -2.30 -39.47
N ARG A 106 3.56 -1.87 -38.20
CA ARG A 106 2.32 -1.97 -37.42
C ARG A 106 1.50 -0.70 -37.56
N GLY A 107 0.18 -0.87 -37.69
CA GLY A 107 -0.79 0.22 -37.82
C GLY A 107 -1.29 0.76 -36.48
N GLY A 108 -2.34 1.59 -36.52
CA GLY A 108 -3.05 2.06 -35.34
C GLY A 108 -2.19 2.87 -34.35
N LEU A 109 -2.28 2.55 -33.07
CA LEU A 109 -1.55 3.26 -32.01
C LEU A 109 -0.02 3.09 -32.11
N TRP A 110 0.47 2.03 -32.77
CA TRP A 110 1.91 1.80 -32.97
C TRP A 110 2.55 2.80 -33.94
N ALA A 111 1.79 3.32 -34.89
CA ALA A 111 2.25 4.34 -35.83
C ALA A 111 2.45 5.71 -35.15
N VAL A 112 1.72 5.98 -34.07
CA VAL A 112 1.76 7.24 -33.34
C VAL A 112 2.86 7.20 -32.28
N ARG A 113 3.92 7.98 -32.44
CA ARG A 113 5.10 7.98 -31.55
C ARG A 113 4.74 8.03 -30.06
N ARG A 114 3.90 8.99 -29.65
CA ARG A 114 3.54 9.18 -28.24
C ARG A 114 2.74 8.01 -27.66
N ALA A 115 1.79 7.50 -28.43
CA ALA A 115 0.98 6.34 -28.01
C ALA A 115 1.84 5.08 -27.88
N ARG A 116 2.74 4.84 -28.84
CA ARG A 116 3.68 3.73 -28.81
C ARG A 116 4.62 3.78 -27.59
N GLU A 117 5.21 4.96 -27.31
CA GLU A 117 6.08 5.15 -26.15
C GLU A 117 5.30 4.93 -24.85
N GLU A 118 4.07 5.43 -24.72
CA GLU A 118 3.20 5.25 -23.55
C GLU A 118 2.81 3.77 -23.34
N LEU A 119 2.43 3.06 -24.41
CA LEU A 119 2.12 1.62 -24.33
C LEU A 119 3.34 0.81 -23.86
N ALA A 120 4.53 1.09 -24.39
CA ALA A 120 5.76 0.43 -23.98
C ALA A 120 6.12 0.71 -22.50
N GLU A 121 5.99 1.96 -22.05
CA GLU A 121 6.23 2.30 -20.64
C GLU A 121 5.22 1.63 -19.71
N GLN A 122 3.95 1.50 -20.11
CA GLN A 122 2.94 0.76 -19.35
C GLN A 122 3.25 -0.75 -19.30
N ALA A 123 3.65 -1.35 -20.43
CA ALA A 123 4.00 -2.76 -20.48
C ALA A 123 5.23 -3.09 -19.61
N LEU A 124 6.28 -2.28 -19.70
CA LEU A 124 7.46 -2.39 -18.83
C LEU A 124 7.08 -2.19 -17.34
N SER A 125 6.21 -1.22 -17.05
CA SER A 125 5.73 -0.99 -15.69
C SER A 125 4.99 -2.21 -15.15
N ALA A 126 4.08 -2.80 -15.94
CA ALA A 126 3.35 -4.00 -15.56
C ALA A 126 4.28 -5.20 -15.28
N GLN A 127 5.39 -5.32 -16.02
CA GLN A 127 6.37 -6.39 -15.82
C GLN A 127 7.24 -6.18 -14.58
N HIS A 128 7.69 -4.95 -14.32
CA HIS A 128 8.71 -4.67 -13.32
C HIS A 128 8.18 -4.22 -11.96
N TRP A 129 7.00 -3.58 -11.92
CA TRP A 129 6.49 -2.96 -10.70
C TRP A 129 5.19 -3.59 -10.16
N TYR A 130 4.49 -4.39 -10.98
CA TYR A 130 3.22 -4.97 -10.59
C TYR A 130 3.33 -6.48 -10.52
N HIS A 131 3.35 -7.02 -9.31
CA HIS A 131 3.54 -8.44 -9.03
C HIS A 131 2.30 -9.02 -8.36
N ARG A 132 1.91 -10.22 -8.80
CA ARG A 132 0.82 -10.97 -8.18
C ARG A 132 1.15 -11.28 -6.72
N GLY A 133 0.16 -11.15 -5.84
CA GLY A 133 0.35 -11.35 -4.39
C GLY A 133 0.97 -10.14 -3.67
N ALA A 134 1.32 -9.06 -4.39
CA ALA A 134 1.80 -7.81 -3.82
C ALA A 134 0.86 -6.66 -4.16
N GLN A 135 0.81 -6.20 -5.41
CA GLN A 135 -0.04 -5.09 -5.83
C GLN A 135 -1.44 -5.54 -6.28
N TYR A 136 -1.60 -6.81 -6.63
CA TYR A 136 -2.88 -7.39 -7.05
C TYR A 136 -2.96 -8.88 -6.76
N VAL A 137 -4.17 -9.39 -6.77
CA VAL A 137 -4.50 -10.82 -6.80
C VAL A 137 -5.35 -11.12 -8.02
N VAL A 138 -5.37 -12.38 -8.44
CA VAL A 138 -6.30 -12.87 -9.46
C VAL A 138 -7.36 -13.68 -8.72
N ALA A 139 -8.57 -13.15 -8.65
CA ALA A 139 -9.71 -13.79 -8.02
C ALA A 139 -10.91 -13.79 -8.98
N GLU A 140 -11.61 -14.91 -9.06
CA GLU A 140 -12.77 -15.09 -9.96
C GLU A 140 -12.48 -14.77 -11.44
N GLY A 141 -11.26 -15.06 -11.90
CA GLY A 141 -10.80 -14.77 -13.25
C GLY A 141 -10.55 -13.29 -13.56
N LYS A 142 -10.45 -12.43 -12.55
CA LYS A 142 -10.22 -10.99 -12.69
C LYS A 142 -9.03 -10.52 -11.89
N VAL A 143 -8.33 -9.54 -12.41
CA VAL A 143 -7.30 -8.81 -11.64
C VAL A 143 -7.99 -7.88 -10.65
N GLN A 144 -7.66 -8.02 -9.38
CA GLN A 144 -8.19 -7.19 -8.30
C GLN A 144 -7.04 -6.52 -7.57
N ILE A 145 -7.08 -5.20 -7.46
CA ILE A 145 -6.03 -4.41 -6.81
C ILE A 145 -6.03 -4.69 -5.31
N VAL A 146 -4.85 -4.93 -4.76
CA VAL A 146 -4.61 -4.97 -3.32
C VAL A 146 -4.08 -3.59 -2.90
N ASP A 147 -4.74 -2.96 -1.94
CA ASP A 147 -4.29 -1.71 -1.38
C ASP A 147 -3.03 -1.94 -0.53
N GLU A 148 -1.94 -1.28 -0.89
CA GLU A 148 -0.62 -1.47 -0.25
C GLU A 148 -0.62 -1.10 1.25
N PHE A 149 -1.56 -0.26 1.69
CA PHE A 149 -1.65 0.19 3.09
C PHE A 149 -2.55 -0.69 3.92
N THR A 150 -3.70 -1.06 3.37
CA THR A 150 -4.69 -1.85 4.10
C THR A 150 -4.58 -3.35 3.83
N GLY A 151 -3.86 -3.76 2.78
CA GLY A 151 -3.79 -5.15 2.33
C GLY A 151 -5.14 -5.72 1.87
N ARG A 152 -6.14 -4.86 1.66
CA ARG A 152 -7.51 -5.26 1.26
C ARG A 152 -7.67 -5.23 -0.24
N ILE A 153 -8.49 -6.12 -0.74
CA ILE A 153 -8.92 -6.11 -2.14
C ILE A 153 -9.83 -4.89 -2.38
N MET A 154 -9.57 -4.18 -3.47
CA MET A 154 -10.31 -3.01 -3.92
C MET A 154 -11.00 -3.30 -5.25
N PRO A 155 -12.15 -3.99 -5.27
CA PRO A 155 -12.77 -4.51 -6.48
C PRO A 155 -13.24 -3.40 -7.45
N ASP A 156 -13.54 -2.21 -6.93
CA ASP A 156 -14.03 -1.07 -7.71
C ASP A 156 -12.90 -0.16 -8.23
N ARG A 157 -11.64 -0.44 -7.86
CA ARG A 157 -10.48 0.32 -8.34
C ARG A 157 -9.88 -0.32 -9.58
N SER A 158 -9.35 0.52 -10.45
CA SER A 158 -8.54 0.12 -11.61
C SER A 158 -7.39 1.11 -11.78
N TRP A 159 -6.24 0.63 -12.27
CA TRP A 159 -5.15 1.53 -12.66
C TRP A 159 -5.52 2.28 -13.93
N GLU A 160 -5.03 3.51 -14.01
CA GLU A 160 -5.31 4.41 -15.13
C GLU A 160 -4.45 4.10 -16.36
N ARG A 161 -4.79 4.74 -17.48
CA ARG A 161 -4.04 4.79 -18.75
C ARG A 161 -3.75 3.44 -19.39
N GLY A 162 -4.59 2.42 -19.16
CA GLY A 162 -4.41 1.10 -19.75
C GLY A 162 -3.48 0.17 -18.96
N LEU A 163 -2.94 0.60 -17.83
CA LEU A 163 -2.09 -0.25 -16.99
C LEU A 163 -2.87 -1.45 -16.41
N HIS A 164 -4.15 -1.27 -16.07
CA HIS A 164 -4.97 -2.36 -15.57
C HIS A 164 -5.13 -3.45 -16.64
N GLN A 165 -5.46 -3.06 -17.86
CA GLN A 165 -5.57 -3.94 -19.01
C GLN A 165 -4.23 -4.61 -19.35
N MET A 166 -3.11 -3.90 -19.15
CA MET A 166 -1.78 -4.46 -19.35
C MET A 166 -1.46 -5.57 -18.34
N VAL A 167 -1.90 -5.41 -17.07
CA VAL A 167 -1.75 -6.45 -16.04
C VAL A 167 -2.71 -7.61 -16.31
N GLU A 168 -3.94 -7.35 -16.75
CA GLU A 168 -4.88 -8.40 -17.19
C GLU A 168 -4.32 -9.23 -18.34
N ALA A 169 -3.72 -8.58 -19.34
CA ALA A 169 -3.03 -9.26 -20.45
C ALA A 169 -1.83 -10.08 -19.98
N LYS A 170 -1.04 -9.56 -19.02
CA LYS A 170 0.09 -10.25 -18.40
C LYS A 170 -0.35 -11.54 -17.69
N GLU A 171 -1.50 -11.52 -17.01
CA GLU A 171 -2.05 -12.67 -16.28
C GLU A 171 -2.92 -13.58 -17.16
N ALA A 172 -3.08 -13.25 -18.44
CA ALA A 172 -3.90 -13.98 -19.40
C ALA A 172 -5.37 -14.16 -18.94
N VAL A 173 -5.91 -13.15 -18.27
CA VAL A 173 -7.32 -13.08 -17.87
C VAL A 173 -8.12 -12.21 -18.83
N GLU A 174 -9.47 -12.20 -18.69
CA GLU A 174 -10.34 -11.34 -19.49
C GLU A 174 -9.96 -9.87 -19.35
N ILE A 175 -9.73 -9.20 -20.48
CA ILE A 175 -9.36 -7.79 -20.52
C ILE A 175 -10.60 -6.93 -20.41
N THR A 176 -10.66 -6.14 -19.33
CA THR A 176 -11.79 -5.24 -19.08
C THR A 176 -11.71 -3.98 -19.95
N GLY A 177 -12.87 -3.38 -20.26
CA GLY A 177 -12.92 -2.13 -20.99
C GLY A 177 -12.29 -0.96 -20.25
N ARG A 178 -11.73 0.00 -20.98
CA ARG A 178 -11.17 1.23 -20.40
C ARG A 178 -12.25 2.03 -19.70
N ARG A 179 -12.12 2.24 -18.42
CA ARG A 179 -13.00 3.12 -17.65
C ARG A 179 -12.66 4.59 -17.92
N ARG A 180 -13.66 5.37 -18.31
CA ARG A 180 -13.48 6.82 -18.50
C ARG A 180 -13.61 7.54 -17.17
N THR A 181 -12.61 8.33 -16.79
CA THR A 181 -12.68 9.19 -15.60
C THR A 181 -13.74 10.27 -15.82
N LEU A 182 -14.81 10.21 -15.05
CA LEU A 182 -15.90 11.18 -15.10
C LEU A 182 -15.64 12.39 -14.20
N SER A 183 -15.01 12.17 -13.07
CA SER A 183 -14.67 13.21 -12.11
C SER A 183 -13.52 12.76 -11.22
N ARG A 184 -12.70 13.71 -10.81
CA ARG A 184 -11.54 13.49 -9.97
C ARG A 184 -11.44 14.59 -8.93
N ILE A 185 -11.07 14.26 -7.70
CA ILE A 185 -10.80 15.20 -6.63
C ILE A 185 -9.79 14.59 -5.66
N THR A 186 -8.83 15.36 -5.19
CA THR A 186 -7.91 14.87 -4.16
C THR A 186 -8.59 14.71 -2.79
N TYR A 187 -8.09 13.78 -1.96
CA TYR A 187 -8.56 13.62 -0.57
C TYR A 187 -8.47 14.94 0.19
N GLN A 188 -7.37 15.66 0.02
CA GLN A 188 -7.13 16.94 0.66
C GLN A 188 -8.24 17.94 0.35
N ARG A 189 -8.57 18.10 -0.92
CA ARG A 189 -9.64 19.02 -1.33
C ARG A 189 -11.03 18.52 -0.96
N PHE A 190 -11.25 17.22 -0.97
CA PHE A 190 -12.51 16.64 -0.57
C PHE A 190 -12.80 16.91 0.91
N PHE A 191 -11.86 16.57 1.81
CA PHE A 191 -12.06 16.75 3.24
C PHE A 191 -12.07 18.23 3.67
N ARG A 192 -11.33 19.10 3.01
CA ARG A 192 -11.39 20.58 3.22
C ARG A 192 -12.75 21.19 2.90
N ARG A 193 -13.67 20.46 2.28
CA ARG A 193 -15.05 20.94 2.02
C ARG A 193 -16.00 20.74 3.18
N TYR A 194 -15.62 19.94 4.16
CA TYR A 194 -16.39 19.84 5.39
C TYR A 194 -16.25 21.12 6.20
N PHE A 195 -17.39 21.59 6.75
CA PHE A 195 -17.41 22.78 7.58
C PHE A 195 -16.67 22.53 8.90
N HIS A 196 -16.86 21.35 9.50
CA HIS A 196 -16.11 20.88 10.64
C HIS A 196 -15.45 19.56 10.28
N LEU A 197 -14.14 19.51 10.45
CA LEU A 197 -13.33 18.30 10.25
C LEU A 197 -12.58 18.00 11.54
N CYS A 198 -12.68 16.77 12.03
CA CYS A 198 -11.85 16.25 13.10
C CYS A 198 -11.56 14.78 12.87
N GLY A 199 -10.68 14.21 13.67
CA GLY A 199 -10.34 12.78 13.55
C GLY A 199 -9.61 12.28 14.77
N MET A 200 -9.40 10.97 14.81
CA MET A 200 -8.67 10.28 15.84
C MET A 200 -7.72 9.26 15.24
N THR A 201 -6.57 9.10 15.86
CA THR A 201 -5.57 8.07 15.52
C THR A 201 -4.53 7.96 16.63
N GLY A 202 -3.91 6.79 16.75
CA GLY A 202 -2.79 6.56 17.66
C GLY A 202 -1.44 7.12 17.17
N THR A 203 -1.35 7.63 15.93
CA THR A 203 -0.07 7.89 15.25
C THR A 203 0.02 9.25 14.55
N ALA A 204 -0.76 10.26 14.97
CA ALA A 204 -0.81 11.59 14.35
C ALA A 204 0.41 12.48 14.60
N ALA A 205 1.21 12.22 15.63
CA ALA A 205 2.22 13.18 16.12
C ALA A 205 3.26 13.56 15.04
N GLU A 206 3.70 12.60 14.23
CA GLU A 206 4.73 12.83 13.19
C GLU A 206 4.21 13.60 12.00
N VAL A 207 2.92 13.49 11.71
CA VAL A 207 2.25 14.17 10.60
C VAL A 207 1.48 15.42 11.04
N ALA A 208 1.64 15.85 12.29
CA ALA A 208 0.95 17.01 12.86
C ALA A 208 1.18 18.29 12.04
N GLY A 209 2.40 18.48 11.51
CA GLY A 209 2.72 19.62 10.64
C GLY A 209 1.91 19.61 9.35
N GLU A 210 1.78 18.45 8.70
CA GLU A 210 1.02 18.30 7.46
C GLU A 210 -0.49 18.43 7.71
N LEU A 211 -1.01 17.80 8.76
CA LEU A 211 -2.42 17.96 9.17
C LEU A 211 -2.79 19.42 9.41
N ARG A 212 -1.89 20.17 10.05
CA ARG A 212 -2.10 21.61 10.28
C ARG A 212 -2.03 22.41 8.99
N TRP A 213 -1.05 22.14 8.14
CA TRP A 213 -0.87 22.90 6.90
C TRP A 213 -1.95 22.61 5.86
N VAL A 214 -2.31 21.33 5.68
CA VAL A 214 -3.28 20.92 4.65
C VAL A 214 -4.72 21.16 5.11
N PHE A 215 -5.06 20.75 6.33
CA PHE A 215 -6.45 20.68 6.80
C PHE A 215 -6.78 21.70 7.91
N GLY A 216 -5.78 22.45 8.41
CA GLY A 216 -5.97 23.35 9.54
C GLY A 216 -6.14 22.64 10.89
N LEU A 217 -5.90 21.33 10.95
CA LEU A 217 -6.12 20.51 12.14
C LEU A 217 -4.96 20.62 13.11
N ARG A 218 -5.27 20.74 14.42
CA ARG A 218 -4.31 20.67 15.49
C ARG A 218 -4.35 19.28 16.12
N VAL A 219 -3.17 18.70 16.35
CA VAL A 219 -3.06 17.41 17.02
C VAL A 219 -2.95 17.65 18.54
N ALA A 220 -3.90 17.07 19.28
CA ALA A 220 -3.89 17.04 20.75
C ALA A 220 -3.61 15.61 21.21
N ARG A 221 -2.67 15.45 22.14
CA ARG A 221 -2.36 14.14 22.72
C ARG A 221 -3.30 13.84 23.88
N VAL A 222 -4.03 12.76 23.78
CA VAL A 222 -4.84 12.21 24.88
C VAL A 222 -4.02 11.11 25.55
N PRO A 223 -3.75 11.19 26.88
CA PRO A 223 -3.01 10.14 27.58
C PRO A 223 -3.82 8.85 27.63
N THR A 224 -3.10 7.73 27.65
CA THR A 224 -3.74 6.40 27.78
C THR A 224 -4.31 6.21 29.18
N HIS A 225 -5.46 5.50 29.27
CA HIS A 225 -6.09 5.22 30.56
C HIS A 225 -5.22 4.33 31.47
N HIS A 226 -4.58 3.30 30.88
CA HIS A 226 -3.63 2.44 31.58
C HIS A 226 -2.20 2.68 31.11
N PRO A 227 -1.17 2.51 31.96
CA PRO A 227 0.22 2.56 31.54
C PRO A 227 0.54 1.53 30.46
N LEU A 228 1.35 1.91 29.49
CA LEU A 228 1.79 1.02 28.43
C LEU A 228 2.78 -0.03 28.98
N ARG A 229 2.43 -1.31 28.85
CA ARG A 229 3.25 -2.45 29.32
C ARG A 229 3.89 -3.25 28.19
N ARG A 230 3.92 -2.67 26.99
CA ARG A 230 4.55 -3.28 25.81
C ARG A 230 6.06 -3.04 25.82
N ARG A 231 6.84 -4.13 25.65
CA ARG A 231 8.31 -4.11 25.63
C ARG A 231 8.82 -4.18 24.18
N ASN A 232 9.79 -3.33 23.84
CA ASN A 232 10.56 -3.44 22.61
C ASN A 232 11.72 -4.41 22.86
N THR A 233 11.82 -5.50 22.09
CA THR A 233 12.91 -6.49 22.19
C THR A 233 14.00 -6.29 21.15
N GLY A 234 13.89 -5.24 20.33
CA GLY A 234 14.96 -4.80 19.43
C GLY A 234 14.57 -4.81 17.95
N VAL A 235 15.59 -4.51 17.13
CA VAL A 235 15.53 -4.54 15.68
C VAL A 235 16.70 -5.40 15.19
N ARG A 236 16.41 -6.45 14.45
CA ARG A 236 17.40 -7.31 13.82
C ARG A 236 17.33 -7.10 12.31
N VAL A 237 18.39 -6.55 11.75
CA VAL A 237 18.52 -6.40 10.29
C VAL A 237 19.49 -7.48 9.82
N VAL A 238 18.99 -8.42 9.03
CA VAL A 238 19.78 -9.54 8.53
C VAL A 238 20.20 -9.34 7.07
N ALA A 239 21.13 -10.17 6.60
CA ALA A 239 21.75 -10.02 5.28
C ALA A 239 20.74 -10.21 4.13
N ASP A 240 19.88 -11.21 4.22
CA ASP A 240 18.98 -11.64 3.15
C ASP A 240 17.66 -12.22 3.67
N ALA A 241 16.76 -12.53 2.73
CA ALA A 241 15.44 -13.06 3.02
C ALA A 241 15.48 -14.45 3.68
N GLU A 242 16.45 -15.32 3.36
CA GLU A 242 16.55 -16.64 3.96
C GLU A 242 16.88 -16.54 5.45
N ALA A 243 17.88 -15.75 5.80
CA ALA A 243 18.24 -15.46 7.19
C ALA A 243 17.06 -14.83 7.96
N LYS A 244 16.29 -13.95 7.29
CA LYS A 244 15.09 -13.33 7.87
C LYS A 244 14.04 -14.39 8.25
N TRP A 245 13.65 -15.23 7.30
CA TRP A 245 12.61 -16.23 7.55
C TRP A 245 13.04 -17.24 8.61
N ALA A 246 14.30 -17.68 8.58
CA ALA A 246 14.84 -18.56 9.61
C ALA A 246 14.81 -17.89 11.02
N ALA A 247 15.13 -16.60 11.10
CA ALA A 247 15.10 -15.87 12.36
C ALA A 247 13.66 -15.65 12.86
N VAL A 248 12.71 -15.35 11.97
CA VAL A 248 11.27 -15.19 12.30
C VAL A 248 10.68 -16.50 12.85
N VAL A 249 10.97 -17.63 12.19
CA VAL A 249 10.50 -18.95 12.64
C VAL A 249 11.08 -19.29 14.03
N ARG A 250 12.38 -19.04 14.26
CA ARG A 250 12.99 -19.26 15.59
C ARG A 250 12.36 -18.38 16.68
N GLU A 251 12.09 -17.09 16.37
CA GLU A 251 11.47 -16.16 17.32
C GLU A 251 10.04 -16.59 17.64
N ALA A 252 9.25 -16.98 16.63
CA ALA A 252 7.90 -17.49 16.82
C ALA A 252 7.90 -18.78 17.66
N ALA A 253 8.78 -19.72 17.36
CA ALA A 253 8.93 -20.97 18.12
C ALA A 253 9.27 -20.71 19.59
N ALA A 254 10.20 -19.79 19.86
CA ALA A 254 10.57 -19.41 21.23
C ALA A 254 9.39 -18.79 22.00
N ALA A 255 8.56 -17.97 21.36
CA ALA A 255 7.39 -17.38 21.98
C ALA A 255 6.28 -18.41 22.22
N VAL A 256 6.05 -19.33 21.27
CA VAL A 256 5.09 -20.43 21.41
C VAL A 256 5.49 -21.39 22.52
N ALA A 257 6.79 -21.71 22.64
CA ALA A 257 7.30 -22.53 23.75
C ALA A 257 7.02 -21.89 25.12
N GLN A 258 6.92 -20.58 25.21
CA GLN A 258 6.50 -19.84 26.39
C GLN A 258 4.96 -19.72 26.53
N ARG A 259 4.19 -20.43 25.70
CA ARG A 259 2.72 -20.36 25.65
C ARG A 259 2.17 -18.98 25.32
N ARG A 260 2.95 -18.12 24.67
CA ARG A 260 2.51 -16.80 24.25
C ARG A 260 1.75 -16.89 22.93
N ALA A 261 0.83 -15.96 22.70
CA ALA A 261 0.25 -15.70 21.39
C ALA A 261 1.24 -14.90 20.54
N VAL A 262 1.33 -15.22 19.25
CA VAL A 262 2.26 -14.59 18.31
C VAL A 262 1.50 -14.00 17.14
N LEU A 263 1.76 -12.72 16.81
CA LEU A 263 1.28 -12.06 15.60
C LEU A 263 2.48 -11.70 14.74
N VAL A 264 2.52 -12.22 13.51
CA VAL A 264 3.57 -11.89 12.55
C VAL A 264 2.99 -11.02 11.44
N GLY A 265 3.52 -9.80 11.29
CA GLY A 265 3.13 -8.87 10.22
C GLY A 265 4.01 -9.02 8.99
N THR A 266 3.39 -9.20 7.82
CA THR A 266 4.03 -9.25 6.51
C THR A 266 3.49 -8.17 5.59
N CYS A 267 4.26 -7.73 4.59
CA CYS A 267 3.83 -6.64 3.68
C CYS A 267 3.10 -7.13 2.41
N SER A 268 3.10 -8.44 2.14
CA SER A 268 2.44 -8.98 0.94
C SER A 268 1.76 -10.32 1.22
N VAL A 269 0.78 -10.66 0.37
CA VAL A 269 0.11 -11.97 0.40
C VAL A 269 1.13 -13.09 0.16
N ALA A 270 2.02 -12.92 -0.83
CA ALA A 270 3.07 -13.89 -1.14
C ALA A 270 4.00 -14.13 0.08
N ALA A 271 4.44 -13.07 0.77
CA ALA A 271 5.25 -13.19 1.97
C ALA A 271 4.52 -13.93 3.10
N SER A 272 3.21 -13.70 3.25
CA SER A 272 2.39 -14.40 4.25
C SER A 272 2.25 -15.89 3.97
N GLN A 273 2.13 -16.28 2.71
CA GLN A 273 2.06 -17.69 2.28
C GLN A 273 3.40 -18.39 2.49
N ILE A 274 4.51 -17.80 2.02
CA ILE A 274 5.88 -18.35 2.23
C ILE A 274 6.14 -18.56 3.73
N LEU A 275 5.80 -17.59 4.56
CA LEU A 275 6.00 -17.71 6.00
C LEU A 275 5.12 -18.80 6.61
N GLY A 276 3.85 -18.92 6.18
CA GLY A 276 2.95 -19.97 6.61
C GLY A 276 3.50 -21.37 6.32
N GLU A 277 4.02 -21.59 5.13
CA GLU A 277 4.65 -22.85 4.74
C GLU A 277 5.90 -23.16 5.61
N ARG A 278 6.74 -22.16 5.88
CA ARG A 278 7.95 -22.32 6.70
C ARG A 278 7.62 -22.60 8.17
N LEU A 279 6.59 -21.95 8.72
CA LEU A 279 6.12 -22.23 10.07
C LEU A 279 5.55 -23.65 10.16
N ALA A 280 4.76 -24.09 9.18
CA ALA A 280 4.24 -25.45 9.12
C ALA A 280 5.38 -26.49 9.02
N ALA A 281 6.40 -26.26 8.19
CA ALA A 281 7.58 -27.12 8.09
C ALA A 281 8.37 -27.21 9.40
N ALA A 282 8.31 -26.16 10.25
CA ALA A 282 8.89 -26.15 11.59
C ALA A 282 7.97 -26.76 12.68
N GLY A 283 6.82 -27.30 12.30
CA GLY A 283 5.85 -27.89 13.24
C GLY A 283 4.99 -26.88 13.99
N LEU A 284 4.96 -25.63 13.55
CA LEU A 284 4.15 -24.55 14.13
C LEU A 284 2.87 -24.38 13.31
N ALA A 285 1.72 -24.65 13.92
CA ALA A 285 0.43 -24.35 13.30
C ALA A 285 0.22 -22.83 13.25
N ALA A 286 0.14 -22.27 12.04
CA ALA A 286 -0.07 -20.86 11.83
C ALA A 286 -1.33 -20.60 11.02
N GLU A 287 -2.15 -19.65 11.47
CA GLU A 287 -3.29 -19.13 10.71
C GLU A 287 -2.84 -17.93 9.88
N VAL A 288 -3.07 -18.01 8.56
CA VAL A 288 -2.69 -16.94 7.64
C VAL A 288 -3.91 -16.08 7.30
N LEU A 289 -3.82 -14.81 7.65
CA LEU A 289 -4.82 -13.78 7.40
C LEU A 289 -4.32 -12.81 6.34
N ASN A 290 -4.86 -12.91 5.15
CA ASN A 290 -4.52 -12.06 4.02
C ASN A 290 -5.76 -11.67 3.20
N ALA A 291 -5.57 -10.90 2.12
CA ALA A 291 -6.66 -10.40 1.29
C ALA A 291 -7.55 -11.52 0.69
N GLU A 292 -7.00 -12.72 0.47
CA GLU A 292 -7.73 -13.84 -0.12
C GLU A 292 -8.70 -14.49 0.88
N ARG A 293 -8.44 -14.36 2.19
CA ARG A 293 -9.24 -14.98 3.28
C ARG A 293 -10.04 -13.96 4.10
N HIS A 294 -10.41 -12.85 3.48
CA HIS A 294 -11.12 -11.77 4.17
C HIS A 294 -12.44 -12.18 4.83
N ALA A 295 -13.16 -13.14 4.27
CA ALA A 295 -14.41 -13.63 4.85
C ALA A 295 -14.22 -14.35 6.21
N GLU A 296 -13.02 -14.90 6.47
CA GLU A 296 -12.68 -15.65 7.69
C GLU A 296 -12.01 -14.76 8.75
N GLU A 297 -11.73 -13.49 8.41
CA GLU A 297 -10.94 -12.55 9.23
C GLU A 297 -11.39 -12.49 10.68
N ALA A 298 -12.69 -12.30 10.91
CA ALA A 298 -13.23 -12.16 12.27
C ALA A 298 -13.01 -13.40 13.14
N GLY A 299 -13.13 -14.59 12.56
CA GLY A 299 -12.90 -15.86 13.25
C GLY A 299 -11.44 -16.08 13.62
N ILE A 300 -10.52 -15.79 12.70
CA ILE A 300 -9.07 -15.92 12.90
C ILE A 300 -8.60 -14.92 13.97
N VAL A 301 -9.03 -13.66 13.90
CA VAL A 301 -8.64 -12.64 14.88
C VAL A 301 -9.19 -12.96 16.28
N ALA A 302 -10.38 -13.53 16.38
CA ALA A 302 -10.95 -13.93 17.67
C ALA A 302 -10.08 -14.96 18.41
N GLN A 303 -9.42 -15.87 17.68
CA GLN A 303 -8.56 -16.92 18.23
C GLN A 303 -7.09 -16.51 18.35
N ALA A 304 -6.68 -15.40 17.73
CA ALA A 304 -5.28 -14.96 17.70
C ALA A 304 -4.69 -14.62 19.09
N GLY A 305 -5.54 -14.50 20.12
CA GLY A 305 -5.12 -14.22 21.50
C GLY A 305 -4.99 -15.45 22.39
N GLU A 306 -5.15 -16.65 21.85
CA GLU A 306 -5.04 -17.91 22.59
C GLU A 306 -3.58 -18.37 22.75
N ALA A 307 -3.32 -19.19 23.77
CA ALA A 307 -1.98 -19.68 24.08
C ALA A 307 -1.38 -20.53 22.95
N GLY A 308 -0.16 -20.18 22.54
CA GLY A 308 0.59 -20.88 21.51
C GLY A 308 0.08 -20.67 20.08
N ARG A 309 -0.92 -19.83 19.86
CA ARG A 309 -1.40 -19.50 18.51
C ARG A 309 -0.40 -18.61 17.79
N VAL A 310 -0.15 -18.91 16.52
CA VAL A 310 0.61 -18.08 15.60
C VAL A 310 -0.34 -17.58 14.52
N THR A 311 -0.44 -16.27 14.40
CA THR A 311 -1.22 -15.61 13.34
C THR A 311 -0.29 -14.83 12.44
N VAL A 312 -0.28 -15.12 11.15
CA VAL A 312 0.43 -14.35 10.12
C VAL A 312 -0.59 -13.43 9.46
N ALA A 313 -0.37 -12.13 9.53
CA ALA A 313 -1.29 -11.14 8.97
C ALA A 313 -0.59 -10.22 7.98
N THR A 314 -1.20 -10.00 6.82
CA THR A 314 -0.75 -8.94 5.92
C THR A 314 -1.14 -7.59 6.51
N ASN A 315 -0.28 -6.67 6.40
CA ASN A 315 -0.19 -5.27 6.78
C ASN A 315 -1.29 -4.72 7.70
N MET A 316 -2.54 -4.78 7.33
CA MET A 316 -3.66 -4.19 8.06
C MET A 316 -4.83 -5.15 8.21
N ALA A 317 -4.62 -6.42 7.89
CA ALA A 317 -5.60 -7.45 8.18
C ALA A 317 -5.93 -7.42 9.68
N GLY A 318 -7.20 -7.45 10.02
CA GLY A 318 -7.68 -7.28 11.39
C GLY A 318 -7.66 -5.83 11.90
N ARG A 319 -7.39 -4.80 11.06
CA ARG A 319 -7.49 -3.38 11.49
C ARG A 319 -8.90 -3.08 11.98
N GLY A 320 -9.00 -2.41 13.13
CA GLY A 320 -10.28 -2.13 13.79
C GLY A 320 -10.77 -3.26 14.70
N THR A 321 -10.20 -4.47 14.64
CA THR A 321 -10.56 -5.59 15.50
C THR A 321 -9.54 -5.72 16.64
N ASP A 322 -10.02 -5.90 17.86
CA ASP A 322 -9.18 -6.10 19.04
C ASP A 322 -8.88 -7.59 19.26
N ILE A 323 -7.59 -7.91 19.48
CA ILE A 323 -7.14 -9.27 19.81
C ILE A 323 -7.30 -9.45 21.33
N LYS A 324 -8.33 -10.17 21.73
CA LYS A 324 -8.60 -10.45 23.14
C LYS A 324 -7.70 -11.58 23.65
N LEU A 325 -6.84 -11.27 24.62
CA LEU A 325 -5.94 -12.26 25.20
C LEU A 325 -6.66 -13.10 26.25
N THR A 326 -6.37 -14.40 26.28
CA THR A 326 -6.77 -15.29 27.38
C THR A 326 -5.96 -14.98 28.66
N ALA A 327 -6.44 -15.39 29.82
CA ALA A 327 -5.80 -15.07 31.10
C ALA A 327 -4.38 -15.64 31.19
N ASP A 328 -4.20 -16.88 30.75
CA ASP A 328 -2.90 -17.57 30.73
C ASP A 328 -1.87 -16.87 29.82
N VAL A 329 -2.29 -16.34 28.66
CA VAL A 329 -1.42 -15.55 27.78
C VAL A 329 -0.99 -14.23 28.44
N ARG A 330 -1.88 -13.56 29.18
CA ARG A 330 -1.53 -12.34 29.93
C ARG A 330 -0.48 -12.60 30.99
N GLU A 331 -0.57 -13.71 31.70
CA GLU A 331 0.36 -14.10 32.77
C GLU A 331 1.79 -14.35 32.24
N VAL A 332 1.91 -14.94 31.03
CA VAL A 332 3.22 -15.27 30.42
C VAL A 332 3.82 -14.13 29.58
N GLY A 333 3.23 -12.93 29.59
CA GLY A 333 3.79 -11.76 28.93
C GLY A 333 3.03 -11.25 27.71
N GLY A 334 1.84 -11.77 27.46
CA GLY A 334 0.89 -11.28 26.45
C GLY A 334 1.30 -11.56 25.01
N LEU A 335 0.69 -10.81 24.10
CA LEU A 335 0.93 -10.95 22.66
C LEU A 335 2.35 -10.54 22.29
N HIS A 336 3.03 -11.38 21.51
CA HIS A 336 4.32 -11.09 20.90
C HIS A 336 4.12 -10.73 19.42
N VAL A 337 4.55 -9.53 19.02
CA VAL A 337 4.38 -9.03 17.65
C VAL A 337 5.72 -9.04 16.93
N ILE A 338 5.78 -9.67 15.76
CA ILE A 338 6.97 -9.74 14.92
C ILE A 338 6.68 -8.97 13.64
N LEU A 339 7.48 -7.93 13.34
CA LEU A 339 7.47 -7.23 12.06
C LEU A 339 8.53 -7.84 11.16
N THR A 340 8.16 -8.25 9.95
CA THR A 340 9.08 -8.88 9.00
C THR A 340 9.60 -7.96 7.91
N GLU A 341 9.04 -6.77 7.77
CA GLU A 341 9.46 -5.76 6.80
C GLU A 341 9.01 -4.38 7.28
N PHE A 342 9.90 -3.37 7.18
CA PHE A 342 9.53 -2.00 7.51
C PHE A 342 8.65 -1.38 6.44
N HIS A 343 7.66 -0.62 6.89
CA HIS A 343 6.85 0.22 6.03
C HIS A 343 7.58 1.52 5.66
N GLU A 344 7.08 2.20 4.66
CA GLU A 344 7.58 3.51 4.23
C GLU A 344 7.48 4.59 5.32
N SER A 345 6.68 4.37 6.37
CA SER A 345 6.57 5.27 7.53
C SER A 345 6.68 4.51 8.85
N PRO A 346 7.49 4.99 9.81
CA PRO A 346 7.59 4.42 11.16
C PRO A 346 6.24 4.39 11.91
N ARG A 347 5.33 5.22 11.50
CA ARG A 347 3.98 5.37 12.01
C ARG A 347 3.15 4.08 11.76
N ILE A 348 3.28 3.51 10.55
CA ILE A 348 2.60 2.28 10.17
C ILE A 348 3.17 1.09 10.95
N ASP A 349 4.51 1.01 11.10
CA ASP A 349 5.15 0.00 11.98
C ASP A 349 4.58 0.04 13.39
N ARG A 350 4.37 1.25 13.93
CA ARG A 350 3.80 1.40 15.28
C ARG A 350 2.33 0.97 15.37
N GLN A 351 1.56 1.09 14.31
CA GLN A 351 0.18 0.55 14.28
C GLN A 351 0.20 -0.98 14.41
N LEU A 352 1.14 -1.66 13.74
CA LEU A 352 1.32 -3.10 13.91
C LEU A 352 1.78 -3.44 15.34
N PHE A 353 2.84 -2.79 15.84
CA PHE A 353 3.30 -2.99 17.22
C PHE A 353 2.21 -2.66 18.25
N GLY A 354 1.32 -1.74 17.91
CA GLY A 354 0.15 -1.35 18.70
C GLY A 354 -0.92 -2.41 18.84
N ARG A 355 -0.81 -3.54 18.13
CA ARG A 355 -1.69 -4.69 18.32
C ARG A 355 -1.45 -5.40 19.65
N GLY A 356 -0.20 -5.39 20.15
CA GLY A 356 0.15 -5.91 21.49
C GLY A 356 0.13 -4.83 22.56
N GLY A 357 -0.07 -5.22 23.80
CA GLY A 357 -0.04 -4.33 24.97
C GLY A 357 -1.17 -3.31 25.02
N ARG A 358 -2.38 -3.72 24.63
CA ARG A 358 -3.61 -2.91 24.69
C ARG A 358 -4.25 -3.00 26.08
N GLN A 359 -4.99 -1.96 26.42
CA GLN A 359 -5.80 -1.88 27.66
C GLN A 359 -5.00 -2.22 28.95
N GLY A 360 -3.68 -1.95 28.96
CA GLY A 360 -2.80 -2.28 30.09
C GLY A 360 -2.31 -3.73 30.11
N ASP A 361 -2.67 -4.55 29.14
CA ASP A 361 -2.13 -5.91 28.98
C ASP A 361 -0.62 -5.87 28.72
N PRO A 362 0.13 -6.88 29.17
CA PRO A 362 1.53 -7.01 28.76
C PRO A 362 1.64 -7.37 27.29
N GLY A 363 2.79 -7.11 26.69
CA GLY A 363 3.09 -7.46 25.31
C GLY A 363 4.53 -7.20 24.97
N SER A 364 4.99 -7.70 23.84
CA SER A 364 6.32 -7.37 23.32
C SER A 364 6.30 -7.33 21.79
N TYR A 365 7.31 -6.68 21.21
CA TYR A 365 7.48 -6.67 19.78
C TYR A 365 8.96 -6.67 19.39
N VAL A 366 9.23 -7.22 18.22
CA VAL A 366 10.53 -7.24 17.55
C VAL A 366 10.35 -6.91 16.08
N ALA A 367 11.35 -6.29 15.46
CA ALA A 367 11.45 -6.21 14.01
C ALA A 367 12.60 -7.13 13.55
N ILE A 368 12.32 -8.02 12.61
CA ILE A 368 13.28 -8.93 11.97
C ILE A 368 13.14 -8.73 10.47
N VAL A 369 14.07 -8.00 9.86
CA VAL A 369 14.00 -7.50 8.50
C VAL A 369 15.27 -7.83 7.72
N ALA A 370 15.20 -7.93 6.39
CA ALA A 370 16.35 -8.22 5.55
C ALA A 370 16.80 -6.99 4.76
N LEU A 371 18.10 -6.91 4.43
CA LEU A 371 18.62 -5.87 3.53
C LEU A 371 18.11 -6.02 2.08
N ASP A 372 17.44 -7.14 1.76
CA ASP A 372 16.75 -7.37 0.49
C ASP A 372 15.33 -6.81 0.47
N ASP A 373 14.78 -6.40 1.60
CA ASP A 373 13.43 -5.86 1.67
C ASP A 373 13.29 -4.59 0.82
N GLU A 374 12.11 -4.40 0.24
CA GLU A 374 11.85 -3.34 -0.74
C GLU A 374 12.23 -1.96 -0.23
N ILE A 375 11.99 -1.66 1.03
CA ILE A 375 12.31 -0.34 1.58
C ILE A 375 13.81 -0.03 1.52
N PHE A 376 14.67 -1.04 1.71
CA PHE A 376 16.12 -0.83 1.64
C PHE A 376 16.59 -0.79 0.19
N THR A 377 16.18 -1.74 -0.63
CA THR A 377 16.59 -1.81 -2.05
C THR A 377 16.13 -0.59 -2.83
N ARG A 378 15.06 0.05 -2.41
CA ARG A 378 14.46 1.21 -3.06
C ARG A 378 15.06 2.54 -2.61
N PHE A 379 15.42 2.68 -1.34
CA PHE A 379 15.80 3.97 -0.76
C PHE A 379 17.24 4.05 -0.26
N VAL A 380 17.99 2.94 -0.25
CA VAL A 380 19.39 2.92 0.15
C VAL A 380 20.27 2.67 -1.09
N PRO A 381 21.36 3.43 -1.29
CA PRO A 381 22.26 3.21 -2.41
C PRO A 381 22.80 1.77 -2.46
N ALA A 382 22.86 1.17 -3.66
CA ALA A 382 23.27 -0.23 -3.83
C ALA A 382 24.70 -0.52 -3.28
N THR A 383 25.61 0.45 -3.38
CA THR A 383 26.97 0.38 -2.83
C THR A 383 26.97 0.26 -1.31
N TRP A 384 26.07 0.99 -0.64
CA TRP A 384 25.92 0.91 0.81
C TRP A 384 25.30 -0.41 1.23
N LEU A 385 24.28 -0.89 0.50
CA LEU A 385 23.68 -2.20 0.76
C LEU A 385 24.70 -3.33 0.63
N ALA A 386 25.55 -3.30 -0.39
CA ALA A 386 26.62 -4.28 -0.55
C ALA A 386 27.58 -4.27 0.64
N SER A 387 28.00 -3.10 1.11
CA SER A 387 28.87 -2.95 2.28
C SER A 387 28.18 -3.43 3.56
N LEU A 388 26.91 -3.11 3.75
CA LEU A 388 26.13 -3.55 4.91
C LEU A 388 25.94 -5.07 4.92
N ARG A 389 25.69 -5.71 3.77
CA ARG A 389 25.63 -7.18 3.65
C ARG A 389 26.95 -7.83 4.03
N GLY A 390 28.07 -7.28 3.56
CA GLY A 390 29.39 -7.75 3.95
C GLY A 390 29.63 -7.66 5.47
N MET A 391 29.18 -6.57 6.10
CA MET A 391 29.27 -6.43 7.55
C MET A 391 28.34 -7.39 8.30
N ALA A 392 27.11 -7.62 7.79
CA ALA A 392 26.20 -8.59 8.39
C ALA A 392 26.79 -10.02 8.33
N ALA A 393 27.34 -10.42 7.19
CA ALA A 393 28.00 -11.72 7.04
C ALA A 393 29.17 -11.91 8.01
N ALA A 394 29.96 -10.87 8.27
CA ALA A 394 31.07 -10.90 9.23
C ALA A 394 30.60 -10.98 10.70
N HIS A 395 29.36 -10.65 11.01
CA HIS A 395 28.79 -10.61 12.37
C HIS A 395 27.68 -11.64 12.60
N GLY A 396 27.76 -12.79 11.95
CA GLY A 396 26.77 -13.87 12.10
C GLY A 396 25.42 -13.56 11.49
N GLU A 397 25.44 -12.97 10.28
CA GLU A 397 24.27 -12.63 9.45
C GLU A 397 23.36 -11.52 9.99
N VAL A 398 23.71 -10.87 11.08
CA VAL A 398 22.94 -9.79 11.70
C VAL A 398 23.77 -8.50 11.75
N LEU A 399 23.22 -7.38 11.30
CA LEU A 399 23.89 -6.09 11.45
C LEU A 399 23.99 -5.66 12.91
N PRO A 400 25.10 -5.00 13.30
CA PRO A 400 25.17 -4.30 14.57
C PRO A 400 24.00 -3.35 14.77
N ASP A 401 23.45 -3.30 15.97
CA ASP A 401 22.20 -2.62 16.32
C ASP A 401 22.15 -1.13 15.90
N HIS A 402 23.27 -0.42 16.05
CA HIS A 402 23.39 0.99 15.66
C HIS A 402 23.31 1.18 14.14
N LEU A 403 23.88 0.27 13.34
CA LEU A 403 23.80 0.29 11.87
C LEU A 403 22.42 -0.08 11.41
N GLY A 404 21.79 -1.11 12.03
CA GLY A 404 20.40 -1.48 11.72
C GLY A 404 19.43 -0.32 11.98
N ARG A 405 19.59 0.40 13.10
CA ARG A 405 18.77 1.60 13.38
C ARG A 405 19.05 2.74 12.41
N TRP A 406 20.31 2.94 12.02
CA TRP A 406 20.70 3.99 11.09
C TRP A 406 20.15 3.74 9.69
N VAL A 407 20.32 2.53 9.13
CA VAL A 407 19.82 2.22 7.78
C VAL A 407 18.28 2.27 7.71
N ARG A 408 17.60 1.81 8.76
CA ARG A 408 16.15 1.96 8.90
C ARG A 408 15.73 3.44 8.84
N TRP A 409 16.36 4.27 9.69
CA TRP A 409 16.05 5.70 9.75
C TRP A 409 16.27 6.37 8.39
N TRP A 410 17.39 6.06 7.73
CA TRP A 410 17.70 6.60 6.40
C TRP A 410 16.62 6.23 5.38
N ALA A 411 16.31 4.94 5.26
CA ALA A 411 15.34 4.44 4.30
C ALA A 411 13.93 5.02 4.53
N GLN A 412 13.45 4.98 5.76
CA GLN A 412 12.13 5.53 6.11
C GLN A 412 12.06 7.05 5.95
N ALA A 413 13.12 7.78 6.28
CA ALA A 413 13.17 9.23 6.06
C ALA A 413 13.17 9.60 4.56
N ALA A 414 13.84 8.81 3.73
CA ALA A 414 13.81 9.01 2.27
C ALA A 414 12.42 8.71 1.69
N ALA A 415 11.80 7.61 2.10
CA ALA A 415 10.45 7.24 1.71
C ALA A 415 9.42 8.31 2.09
N GLU A 416 9.46 8.78 3.33
CA GLU A 416 8.52 9.79 3.84
C GLU A 416 8.66 11.13 3.12
N ARG A 417 9.90 11.56 2.77
CA ARG A 417 10.13 12.77 1.96
C ARG A 417 9.51 12.63 0.57
N LEU A 418 9.71 11.48 -0.09
CA LEU A 418 9.12 11.21 -1.40
C LEU A 418 7.59 11.25 -1.33
N ASN A 419 7.01 10.57 -0.34
CA ASN A 419 5.57 10.52 -0.14
C ASN A 419 4.97 11.90 0.14
N ALA A 420 5.61 12.69 0.98
CA ALA A 420 5.18 14.07 1.26
C ALA A 420 5.26 14.95 -0.01
N SER A 421 6.30 14.77 -0.84
CA SER A 421 6.41 15.44 -2.13
C SER A 421 5.28 15.05 -3.08
N THR A 422 4.99 13.75 -3.19
CA THR A 422 3.91 13.21 -4.02
C THR A 422 2.55 13.79 -3.62
N ARG A 423 2.24 13.81 -2.31
CA ARG A 423 0.99 14.40 -1.80
C ARG A 423 0.85 15.88 -2.12
N ARG A 424 1.95 16.65 -1.99
CA ARG A 424 1.98 18.09 -2.34
C ARG A 424 1.76 18.30 -3.83
N ASN A 425 2.44 17.54 -4.67
CA ASN A 425 2.30 17.61 -6.12
C ASN A 425 0.89 17.25 -6.57
N THR A 426 0.30 16.21 -5.99
CA THR A 426 -1.08 15.78 -6.27
C THR A 426 -2.07 16.89 -5.94
N LEU A 427 -1.93 17.53 -4.77
CA LEU A 427 -2.76 18.67 -4.37
C LEU A 427 -2.57 19.88 -5.31
N SER A 428 -1.32 20.26 -5.58
CA SER A 428 -1.02 21.41 -6.44
C SER A 428 -1.56 21.21 -7.87
N ASN A 429 -1.42 20.02 -8.42
CA ASN A 429 -1.95 19.68 -9.74
C ASN A 429 -3.47 19.75 -9.80
N ASP A 430 -4.16 19.30 -8.74
CA ASP A 430 -5.61 19.39 -8.66
C ASP A 430 -6.09 20.84 -8.53
N GLU A 431 -5.41 21.66 -7.73
CA GLU A 431 -5.71 23.10 -7.60
C GLU A 431 -5.45 23.85 -8.91
N ASN A 432 -4.38 23.55 -9.63
CA ASN A 432 -4.08 24.17 -10.92
C ASN A 432 -5.12 23.78 -11.99
N THR A 433 -5.53 22.52 -12.02
CA THR A 433 -6.58 22.04 -12.93
C THR A 433 -7.90 22.76 -12.66
N GLU A 434 -8.28 22.98 -11.40
CA GLU A 434 -9.50 23.73 -11.07
C GLU A 434 -9.41 25.18 -11.51
N ARG A 435 -8.29 25.86 -11.29
CA ARG A 435 -8.05 27.23 -11.75
C ARG A 435 -8.21 27.34 -13.27
N MET A 436 -7.65 26.41 -14.03
CA MET A 436 -7.80 26.37 -15.49
C MET A 436 -9.27 26.16 -15.91
N LEU A 437 -10.00 25.27 -15.23
CA LEU A 437 -11.41 25.01 -15.52
C LEU A 437 -12.31 26.19 -15.11
N SER A 438 -12.01 26.88 -14.02
CA SER A 438 -12.77 28.06 -13.60
C SER A 438 -12.59 29.23 -14.58
N PHE A 439 -11.42 29.37 -15.21
CA PHE A 439 -11.18 30.38 -16.25
C PHE A 439 -11.97 30.10 -17.53
N SER A 440 -12.28 28.85 -17.82
CA SER A 440 -13.09 28.44 -18.99
C SER A 440 -14.60 28.48 -18.77
N GLY A 441 -15.09 29.02 -17.65
CA GLY A 441 -16.52 29.13 -17.34
C GLY A 441 -17.22 27.80 -17.02
N ARG A 442 -16.47 26.72 -16.84
CA ARG A 442 -16.96 25.40 -16.45
C ARG A 442 -16.60 25.11 -14.99
N GLY A 443 -17.10 25.97 -14.10
CA GLY A 443 -16.97 25.81 -12.66
C GLY A 443 -18.10 24.99 -12.03
#